data_7d432709af037bbd5499edff12ef8073
#
_entry.id   7d432709af037bbd5499edff12ef8073
#
_cell.length_a   1.000
_cell.length_b   1.000
_cell.length_c   1.000
_cell.angle_alpha   90.00
_cell.angle_beta   90.00
_cell.angle_gamma   90.00
#
_symmetry.space_group_name_H-M   'P 1'
#
loop_
_entity.id
_entity.type
_entity.pdbx_description
1 polymer ?
#
loop_
_entity_poly.entity_id
_entity_poly.type
_entity_poly.pdbx_seq_one_letter_code
_entity_poly.pdbx_strand_id
1 'polypeptide(L)' 'MPVIIVESNKISTEKKRELVKSITEITAKVYELPEDTVTVLIKELEGENIGVSGKLLSEINDK' A
#
# COMPACT_ATOMS: atom_id res chain seq x y z
N MET A 1 15.03 10.03 6.26
CA MET A 1 14.63 8.63 6.08
C MET A 1 13.14 8.54 5.84
N PRO A 2 12.71 8.50 4.62
CA PRO A 2 11.27 8.48 4.35
C PRO A 2 10.65 7.12 4.64
N VAL A 3 9.48 7.16 5.24
CA VAL A 3 8.69 5.97 5.50
C VAL A 3 7.32 6.18 4.85
N ILE A 4 6.96 5.26 3.95
CA ILE A 4 5.68 5.33 3.26
C ILE A 4 4.82 4.17 3.73
N ILE A 5 3.60 4.47 4.12
CA ILE A 5 2.68 3.44 4.59
C ILE A 5 1.52 3.36 3.62
N VAL A 6 1.30 2.15 3.10
CA VAL A 6 0.18 1.88 2.20
C VAL A 6 -0.81 1.00 2.94
N GLU A 7 -2.04 1.46 3.06
CA GLU A 7 -3.10 0.66 3.67
C GLU A 7 -4.10 0.36 2.57
N SER A 8 -4.28 -0.91 2.29
CA SER A 8 -5.12 -1.27 1.16
C SER A 8 -5.62 -2.70 1.30
N ASN A 9 -6.38 -3.10 0.32
CA ASN A 9 -6.83 -4.48 0.25
C ASN A 9 -5.67 -5.39 -0.14
N LYS A 10 -5.93 -6.67 -0.04
CA LYS A 10 -4.91 -7.68 -0.32
C LYS A 10 -4.57 -7.71 -1.81
N ILE A 11 -3.30 -7.79 -2.11
CA ILE A 11 -2.83 -7.93 -3.48
C ILE A 11 -1.78 -9.02 -3.51
N SER A 12 -1.42 -9.45 -4.71
CA SER A 12 -0.45 -10.52 -4.87
C SER A 12 0.95 -10.04 -4.49
N THR A 13 1.81 -10.99 -4.19
CA THR A 13 3.20 -10.67 -3.85
C THR A 13 3.89 -10.01 -5.03
N GLU A 14 3.56 -10.43 -6.24
CA GLU A 14 4.12 -9.82 -7.43
C GLU A 14 3.78 -8.34 -7.50
N LYS A 15 2.51 -8.01 -7.24
CA LYS A 15 2.10 -6.61 -7.28
C LYS A 15 2.70 -5.81 -6.15
N LYS A 16 2.86 -6.44 -4.98
CA LYS A 16 3.53 -5.75 -3.88
C LYS A 16 4.96 -5.40 -4.25
N ARG A 17 5.65 -6.34 -4.89
CA ARG A 17 7.04 -6.11 -5.28
C ARG A 17 7.14 -4.95 -6.25
N GLU A 18 6.22 -4.91 -7.21
CA GLU A 18 6.20 -3.82 -8.18
C GLU A 18 5.88 -2.49 -7.51
N LEU A 19 4.90 -2.49 -6.60
CA LEU A 19 4.51 -1.28 -5.89
C LEU A 19 5.66 -0.73 -5.06
N VAL A 20 6.31 -1.60 -4.30
CA VAL A 20 7.42 -1.18 -3.45
C VAL A 20 8.55 -0.62 -4.29
N LYS A 21 8.86 -1.27 -5.40
CA LYS A 21 9.92 -0.80 -6.27
C LYS A 21 9.60 0.59 -6.82
N SER A 22 8.39 0.79 -7.31
CA SER A 22 8.01 2.07 -7.90
C SER A 22 7.97 3.19 -6.87
N ILE A 23 7.41 2.92 -5.69
CA ILE A 23 7.35 3.92 -4.64
C ILE A 23 8.75 4.30 -4.18
N THR A 24 9.63 3.30 -4.03
CA THR A 24 11.00 3.54 -3.61
C THR A 24 11.73 4.43 -4.61
N GLU A 25 11.58 4.11 -5.89
CA GLU A 25 12.28 4.86 -6.92
C GLU A 25 11.86 6.33 -6.96
N ILE A 26 10.56 6.57 -6.94
CA ILE A 26 10.09 7.96 -7.04
C ILE A 26 10.39 8.73 -5.76
N THR A 27 10.28 8.07 -4.61
CA THR A 27 10.56 8.74 -3.35
C THR A 27 12.04 9.11 -3.24
N ALA A 28 12.92 8.19 -3.58
CA ALA A 28 14.35 8.45 -3.53
C ALA A 28 14.72 9.59 -4.48
N LYS A 29 14.10 9.61 -5.64
CA LYS A 29 14.38 10.64 -6.62
C LYS A 29 13.97 12.03 -6.12
N VAL A 30 12.76 12.12 -5.58
CA VAL A 30 12.23 13.41 -5.12
C VAL A 30 13.02 13.92 -3.92
N TYR A 31 13.37 13.03 -3.00
CA TYR A 31 14.12 13.41 -1.81
C TYR A 31 15.61 13.54 -2.07
N GLU A 32 16.06 13.08 -3.23
CA GLU A 32 17.50 13.07 -3.59
C GLU A 32 18.29 12.27 -2.56
N LEU A 33 17.78 11.07 -2.26
CA LEU A 33 18.41 10.17 -1.30
C LEU A 33 18.63 8.80 -1.95
N PRO A 34 19.55 8.01 -1.42
CA PRO A 34 19.72 6.64 -1.92
C PRO A 34 18.48 5.81 -1.63
N GLU A 35 18.21 4.85 -2.49
CA GLU A 35 17.02 4.01 -2.35
C GLU A 35 17.00 3.21 -1.06
N ASP A 36 18.16 2.88 -0.52
CA ASP A 36 18.20 2.08 0.70
C ASP A 36 17.78 2.86 1.94
N THR A 37 17.51 4.15 1.82
CA THR A 37 17.00 4.94 2.94
C THR A 37 15.47 4.98 2.96
N VAL A 38 14.81 4.43 1.94
CA VAL A 38 13.36 4.48 1.82
C VAL A 38 12.75 3.18 2.33
N THR A 39 11.79 3.32 3.23
CA THR A 39 11.07 2.16 3.77
C THR A 39 9.61 2.25 3.36
N VAL A 40 9.07 1.14 2.85
CA VAL A 40 7.67 1.07 2.45
C VAL A 40 7.01 -0.04 3.25
N LEU A 41 5.94 0.31 3.93
CA LEU A 41 5.17 -0.64 4.70
C LEU A 41 3.81 -0.83 4.04
N ILE A 42 3.42 -2.08 3.85
CA ILE A 42 2.12 -2.38 3.27
C ILE A 42 1.27 -3.07 4.32
N LYS A 43 0.14 -2.46 4.63
CA LYS A 43 -0.82 -3.03 5.57
C LYS A 43 -2.03 -3.49 4.79
N GLU A 44 -2.25 -4.78 4.81
CA GLU A 44 -3.41 -5.35 4.12
C GLU A 44 -4.58 -5.41 5.07
N LEU A 45 -5.71 -4.95 4.61
CA LEU A 45 -6.92 -4.90 5.41
C LEU A 45 -7.97 -5.83 4.80
N GLU A 46 -8.55 -6.66 5.66
CA GLU A 46 -9.63 -7.52 5.22
C GLU A 46 -10.89 -6.69 5.04
N GLY A 47 -11.70 -7.05 4.05
CA GLY A 47 -12.93 -6.31 3.81
C GLY A 47 -13.87 -6.29 5.01
N GLU A 48 -13.80 -7.31 5.86
CA GLU A 48 -14.64 -7.36 7.03
C GLU A 48 -14.19 -6.37 8.11
N ASN A 49 -13.02 -5.77 7.93
CA ASN A 49 -12.51 -4.78 8.87
C ASN A 49 -12.58 -3.36 8.31
N ILE A 50 -13.24 -3.20 7.17
CA ILE A 50 -13.35 -1.88 6.54
C ILE A 50 -14.81 -1.50 6.43
N GLY A 51 -15.15 -0.35 6.99
CA GLY A 51 -16.52 0.16 6.90
C GLY A 51 -16.57 1.33 5.94
N VAL A 52 -17.52 1.29 5.02
CA VAL A 52 -17.75 2.35 4.06
C VAL A 52 -19.24 2.65 4.04
N SER A 53 -19.60 3.89 4.31
CA SER A 53 -20.99 4.33 4.33
C SER A 53 -21.86 3.47 5.25
N GLY A 54 -21.27 3.06 6.37
CA GLY A 54 -22.01 2.29 7.37
C GLY A 54 -22.12 0.81 7.07
N LYS A 55 -21.43 0.33 6.04
CA LYS A 55 -21.47 -1.09 5.67
C LYS A 55 -20.06 -1.63 5.61
N LEU A 56 -19.96 -2.91 5.90
CA LEU A 56 -18.66 -3.58 5.76
C LEU A 56 -18.33 -3.77 4.28
N LEU A 57 -17.10 -3.48 3.94
CA LEU A 57 -16.69 -3.62 2.54
C LEU A 57 -16.90 -5.04 2.04
N SER A 58 -16.67 -6.04 2.90
CA SER A 58 -16.84 -7.43 2.50
C SER A 58 -18.29 -7.77 2.17
N GLU A 59 -19.24 -6.95 2.61
CA GLU A 59 -20.66 -7.19 2.37
C GLU A 59 -21.23 -6.33 1.25
N ILE A 60 -20.45 -5.42 0.74
CA ILE A 60 -20.89 -4.62 -0.39
C ILE A 60 -20.66 -5.43 -1.63
N ASN A 61 -21.75 -5.88 -2.21
CA ASN A 61 -21.63 -6.76 -3.34
C ASN A 61 -21.66 -5.99 -4.61
N ASP A 62 -20.62 -6.02 -5.23
CA ASP A 62 -20.57 -5.39 -6.46
C ASP A 62 -20.39 -6.34 -7.52
N LYS A 63 -20.78 -6.76 -7.64
CA LYS A 63 -20.62 -7.41 -8.70
C LYS A 63 -21.06 -7.59 -9.39
#